data_083dfc7f423d7e2bc5f5e6813e4db70e
#
_entry.id   083dfc7f423d7e2bc5f5e6813e4db70e
#
_cell.length_a   1.000
_cell.length_b   1.000
_cell.length_c   1.000
_cell.angle_alpha   90.00
_cell.angle_beta   90.00
_cell.angle_gamma   90.00
#
_symmetry.space_group_name_H-M   'P 1'
#
loop_
_entity.id
_entity.type
_entity.pdbx_description
1 polymer ?
#
loop_
_entity_poly.entity_id
_entity_poly.type
_entity_poly.pdbx_seq_one_letter_code
_entity_poly.pdbx_strand_id
1 'polypeptide(L)'
;MRAITVIPGVPESLRLRDVPKPSPGKGQALLRPIRVGICGTDKEIIEGKYGKAPEGSEYLVLGHEAVASVAELGDGVDNVSVGDIVVPTVRRPFNCDLPVDFCPVGHYL
;
A
#
# COMPACT_ATOMS: atom_id res chain seq x y z
N MET A 1 4.13 5.62 12.92
CA MET A 1 4.90 4.43 12.44
C MET A 1 5.95 4.87 11.44
N ARG A 2 7.05 4.16 11.35
CA ARG A 2 8.09 4.48 10.38
C ARG A 2 7.81 3.81 9.05
N ALA A 3 8.05 4.55 7.97
CA ALA A 3 7.88 4.05 6.61
C ALA A 3 8.99 4.58 5.70
N ILE A 4 9.34 3.79 4.71
CA ILE A 4 10.25 4.22 3.65
C ILE A 4 9.40 4.96 2.62
N THR A 5 9.76 6.20 2.34
CA THR A 5 9.00 7.08 1.45
C THR A 5 9.88 7.68 0.37
N VAL A 6 9.25 8.08 -0.70
CA VAL A 6 9.88 8.79 -1.82
C VAL A 6 8.93 9.88 -2.32
N ILE A 7 9.49 10.96 -2.84
CA ILE A 7 8.69 11.96 -3.57
C ILE A 7 8.72 11.57 -5.05
N PRO A 8 7.60 11.10 -5.62
CA PRO A 8 7.57 10.65 -7.01
C PRO A 8 8.05 11.74 -7.98
N GLY A 9 8.85 11.36 -8.94
CA GLY A 9 9.44 12.29 -9.91
C GLY A 9 10.66 13.07 -9.42
N VAL A 10 11.04 12.93 -8.15
CA VAL A 10 12.20 13.59 -7.56
C VAL A 10 13.26 12.54 -7.22
N PRO A 11 14.38 12.46 -7.96
CA PRO A 11 15.50 11.58 -7.61
C PRO A 11 16.09 11.93 -6.24
N GLU A 12 16.67 10.94 -5.56
CA GLU A 12 17.33 11.11 -4.26
C GLU A 12 16.41 11.61 -3.14
N SER A 13 15.10 11.36 -3.28
CA SER A 13 14.10 11.73 -2.26
C SER A 13 13.75 10.59 -1.30
N LEU A 14 14.43 9.45 -1.40
CA LEU A 14 14.22 8.32 -0.49
C LEU A 14 14.51 8.73 0.96
N ARG A 15 13.52 8.52 1.82
CA ARG A 15 13.64 8.88 3.26
C ARG A 15 12.92 7.85 4.13
N LEU A 16 13.44 7.67 5.32
CA LEU A 16 12.71 7.04 6.41
C LEU A 16 11.92 8.15 7.13
N ARG A 17 10.60 8.04 7.11
CA ARG A 17 9.70 9.01 7.73
C ARG A 17 8.86 8.39 8.84
N ASP A 18 8.49 9.21 9.79
CA ASP A 18 7.42 8.88 10.71
C ASP A 18 6.09 9.32 10.07
N VAL A 19 5.20 8.36 9.81
CA VAL A 19 3.93 8.59 9.14
C VAL A 19 2.77 8.16 10.04
N PRO A 20 1.58 8.75 9.89
CA PRO A 20 0.41 8.33 10.65
C PRO A 20 0.09 6.85 10.39
N LYS A 21 -0.24 6.11 11.45
CA LYS A 21 -0.74 4.73 11.30
C LYS A 21 -2.12 4.81 10.64
N PRO A 22 -2.35 4.11 9.51
CA PRO A 22 -3.66 4.11 8.89
C PRO A 22 -4.67 3.32 9.70
N SER A 23 -5.95 3.59 9.48
CA SER A 23 -7.07 2.84 10.01
C SER A 23 -7.86 2.22 8.87
N PRO A 24 -8.36 0.97 9.01
CA PRO A 24 -9.15 0.34 7.97
C PRO A 24 -10.53 0.99 7.88
N GLY A 25 -10.92 1.37 6.66
CA GLY A 25 -12.27 1.79 6.36
C GLY A 25 -13.19 0.61 6.07
N LYS A 26 -14.42 0.90 5.67
CA LYS A 26 -15.40 -0.13 5.29
C LYS A 26 -14.86 -1.00 4.14
N GLY A 27 -14.92 -2.31 4.31
CA GLY A 27 -14.42 -3.28 3.34
C GLY A 27 -12.90 -3.41 3.28
N GLN A 28 -12.17 -2.78 4.20
CA GLN A 28 -10.72 -2.79 4.25
C GLN A 28 -10.19 -3.54 5.47
N ALA A 29 -8.99 -4.07 5.34
CA ALA A 29 -8.24 -4.65 6.45
C ALA A 29 -6.92 -3.91 6.63
N LEU A 30 -6.53 -3.67 7.87
CA LEU A 30 -5.19 -3.19 8.20
C LEU A 30 -4.27 -4.39 8.31
N LEU A 31 -3.18 -4.36 7.57
CA LEU A 31 -2.18 -5.42 7.54
C LEU A 31 -0.89 -4.98 8.22
N ARG A 32 -0.30 -5.90 8.96
CA ARG A 32 1.05 -5.73 9.52
C ARG A 32 2.04 -6.49 8.62
N PRO A 33 2.96 -5.83 7.93
CA PRO A 33 3.94 -6.49 7.10
C PRO A 33 4.85 -7.42 7.90
N ILE A 34 5.07 -8.63 7.40
CA ILE A 34 6.05 -9.58 7.91
C ILE A 34 7.32 -9.50 7.06
N ARG A 35 7.14 -9.47 5.74
CA ARG A 35 8.20 -9.28 4.76
C ARG A 35 7.68 -8.42 3.61
N VAL A 36 8.53 -7.55 3.11
CA VAL A 36 8.25 -6.73 1.93
C VAL A 36 9.35 -6.97 0.91
N GLY A 37 8.94 -7.33 -0.31
CA GLY A 37 9.85 -7.51 -1.43
C GLY A 37 10.16 -6.17 -2.09
N ILE A 38 11.33 -6.10 -2.69
CA ILE A 38 11.77 -4.96 -3.51
C ILE A 38 11.93 -5.46 -4.94
N CYS A 39 11.29 -4.80 -5.88
CA CYS A 39 11.34 -5.16 -7.30
C CYS A 39 11.88 -4.00 -8.16
N GLY A 40 11.95 -4.22 -9.48
CA GLY A 40 12.40 -3.20 -10.42
C GLY A 40 11.56 -1.94 -10.43
N THR A 41 10.26 -2.05 -10.14
CA THR A 41 9.35 -0.90 -10.03
C THR A 41 9.74 0.03 -8.89
N ASP A 42 10.11 -0.52 -7.73
CA ASP A 42 10.59 0.28 -6.59
C ASP A 42 11.85 1.07 -6.97
N LYS A 43 12.76 0.43 -7.70
CA LYS A 43 13.96 1.08 -8.21
C LYS A 43 13.63 2.25 -9.14
N GLU A 44 12.70 2.06 -10.07
CA GLU A 44 12.26 3.12 -10.98
C GLU A 44 11.60 4.29 -10.25
N ILE A 45 10.82 4.01 -9.21
CA ILE A 45 10.20 5.03 -8.37
C ILE A 45 11.28 5.83 -7.63
N ILE A 46 12.27 5.16 -7.05
CA ILE A 46 13.40 5.80 -6.34
C ILE A 46 14.22 6.69 -7.28
N GLU A 47 14.39 6.27 -8.53
CA GLU A 47 15.08 7.03 -9.56
C GLU A 47 14.27 8.22 -10.13
N GLY A 48 13.02 8.38 -9.70
CA GLY A 48 12.13 9.46 -10.16
C GLY A 48 11.46 9.22 -11.50
N LYS A 49 11.46 7.99 -12.00
CA LYS A 49 10.95 7.63 -13.33
C LYS A 49 9.51 7.15 -13.33
N TYR A 50 8.95 6.81 -12.18
CA TYR A 50 7.65 6.18 -12.07
C TYR A 50 6.97 6.51 -10.74
N GLY A 51 5.64 6.41 -10.73
CA GLY A 51 4.84 6.51 -9.52
C GLY A 51 4.18 7.87 -9.32
N LYS A 52 3.16 7.86 -8.49
CA LYS A 52 2.42 9.03 -8.03
C LYS A 52 2.20 8.95 -6.53
N ALA A 53 2.27 10.10 -5.87
CA ALA A 53 1.81 10.20 -4.49
C ALA A 53 0.27 10.09 -4.44
N PRO A 54 -0.29 9.52 -3.36
CA PRO A 54 -1.72 9.57 -3.14
C PRO A 54 -2.24 11.00 -3.10
N GLU A 55 -3.51 11.19 -3.45
CA GLU A 55 -4.15 12.50 -3.38
C GLU A 55 -4.00 13.11 -1.97
N GLY A 56 -3.59 14.36 -1.91
CA GLY A 56 -3.35 15.07 -0.64
C GLY A 56 -2.01 14.75 0.04
N SER A 57 -1.15 13.94 -0.57
CA SER A 57 0.16 13.60 -0.04
C SER A 57 1.28 14.08 -0.97
N GLU A 58 2.39 14.52 -0.39
CA GLU A 58 3.60 14.84 -1.14
C GLU A 58 4.47 13.63 -1.43
N TYR A 59 4.30 12.55 -0.68
CA TYR A 59 5.15 11.37 -0.75
C TYR A 59 4.35 10.10 -0.97
N LEU A 60 5.04 9.10 -1.47
CA LEU A 60 4.55 7.74 -1.64
C LEU A 60 5.30 6.82 -0.64
N VAL A 61 4.55 6.01 0.09
CA VAL A 61 5.13 4.93 0.89
C VAL A 61 5.46 3.77 -0.05
N LEU A 62 6.72 3.33 -0.03
CA LEU A 62 7.17 2.21 -0.86
C LEU A 62 6.78 0.86 -0.27
N GLY A 63 6.59 -0.11 -1.15
CA GLY A 63 6.31 -1.50 -0.85
C GLY A 63 4.97 -1.94 -1.39
N HIS A 64 4.97 -2.94 -2.26
CA HIS A 64 3.77 -3.48 -2.89
C HIS A 64 3.76 -5.01 -2.97
N GLU A 65 4.88 -5.65 -2.71
CA GLU A 65 4.99 -7.11 -2.63
C GLU A 65 5.23 -7.50 -1.17
N ALA A 66 4.24 -8.10 -0.53
CA ALA A 66 4.32 -8.34 0.90
C ALA A 66 3.68 -9.66 1.32
N VAL A 67 4.20 -10.21 2.38
CA VAL A 67 3.50 -11.17 3.24
C VAL A 67 3.19 -10.43 4.54
N ALA A 68 1.96 -10.51 4.98
CA ALA A 68 1.48 -9.75 6.13
C ALA A 68 0.50 -10.54 6.98
N SER A 69 0.30 -10.11 8.20
CA SER A 69 -0.77 -10.59 9.07
C SER A 69 -1.88 -9.56 9.16
N VAL A 70 -3.12 -10.02 9.25
CA VAL A 70 -4.28 -9.15 9.45
C VAL A 70 -4.26 -8.62 10.87
N ALA A 71 -4.16 -7.29 11.04
CA ALA A 71 -4.12 -6.63 12.34
C ALA A 71 -5.48 -6.13 12.79
N GLU A 72 -6.24 -5.53 11.88
CA GLU A 72 -7.59 -4.99 12.15
C GLU A 72 -8.47 -5.19 10.93
N LEU A 73 -9.78 -5.32 11.16
CA LEU A 73 -10.78 -5.41 10.11
C LEU A 73 -11.69 -4.18 10.15
N GLY A 74 -11.93 -3.59 9.00
CA GLY A 74 -13.00 -2.62 8.82
C GLY A 74 -14.37 -3.29 8.72
N ASP A 75 -15.42 -2.48 8.75
CA ASP A 75 -16.80 -2.97 8.66
C ASP A 75 -17.03 -3.74 7.35
N GLY A 76 -17.75 -4.83 7.43
CA GLY A 76 -18.17 -5.64 6.27
C GLY A 76 -17.10 -6.62 5.75
N VAL A 77 -15.95 -6.72 6.39
CA VAL A 77 -14.91 -7.69 6.02
C VAL A 77 -15.20 -9.02 6.73
N ASP A 78 -15.51 -10.05 5.96
CA ASP A 78 -15.89 -11.39 6.45
C ASP A 78 -15.06 -12.53 5.86
N ASN A 79 -14.21 -12.25 4.87
CA ASN A 79 -13.41 -13.25 4.14
C ASN A 79 -12.04 -13.53 4.76
N VAL A 80 -11.63 -12.75 5.75
CA VAL A 80 -10.39 -12.93 6.51
C VAL A 80 -10.65 -12.63 7.98
N SER A 81 -9.76 -13.12 8.85
CA SER A 81 -9.82 -12.91 10.29
C SER A 81 -8.53 -12.27 10.79
N VAL A 82 -8.61 -11.54 11.90
CA VAL A 82 -7.44 -11.00 12.59
C VAL A 82 -6.47 -12.15 12.92
N GLY A 83 -5.20 -11.97 12.59
CA GLY A 83 -4.15 -12.97 12.76
C GLY A 83 -3.88 -13.85 11.53
N ASP A 84 -4.74 -13.81 10.51
CA ASP A 84 -4.51 -14.54 9.27
C ASP A 84 -3.25 -14.01 8.57
N ILE A 85 -2.51 -14.93 7.95
CA ILE A 85 -1.38 -14.60 7.08
C ILE A 85 -1.89 -14.46 5.65
N VAL A 86 -1.62 -13.32 5.04
CA VAL A 86 -2.14 -12.97 3.73
C VAL A 86 -1.05 -12.41 2.83
N VAL A 87 -1.26 -12.55 1.52
CA VAL A 87 -0.47 -11.90 0.48
C VAL A 87 -1.41 -10.99 -0.29
N PRO A 88 -1.34 -9.67 -0.08
CA PRO A 88 -2.18 -8.74 -0.85
C PRO A 88 -1.78 -8.73 -2.32
N THR A 89 -2.77 -8.67 -3.19
CA THR A 89 -2.51 -8.52 -4.63
C THR A 89 -2.12 -7.08 -4.93
N VAL A 90 -1.12 -6.90 -5.80
CA VAL A 90 -0.65 -5.57 -6.21
C VAL A 90 -1.75 -4.82 -6.98
N ARG A 91 -2.50 -5.53 -7.78
CA ARG A 91 -3.60 -4.98 -8.58
C ARG A 91 -4.86 -5.77 -8.39
N ARG A 92 -5.99 -5.10 -8.41
CA ARG A 92 -7.30 -5.75 -8.42
C ARG A 92 -7.71 -6.15 -9.83
N PRO A 93 -8.52 -7.22 -10.00
CA PRO A 93 -9.08 -7.59 -11.29
C PRO A 93 -9.95 -6.48 -11.84
N PHE A 94 -10.07 -6.42 -13.17
CA PHE A 94 -10.91 -5.44 -13.87
C PHE A 94 -12.39 -5.51 -13.49
N ASN A 95 -12.91 -6.67 -13.09
CA ASN A 95 -14.30 -6.90 -12.72
C ASN A 95 -14.51 -6.67 -11.22
N CYS A 96 -14.10 -5.52 -10.72
CA CYS A 96 -14.39 -5.15 -9.36
C CYS A 96 -15.78 -4.54 -9.27
N ASP A 97 -16.76 -5.29 -8.74
CA ASP A 97 -18.14 -4.81 -8.52
C ASP A 97 -18.26 -3.84 -7.34
N LEU A 98 -17.13 -3.55 -6.69
CA LEU A 98 -17.10 -2.58 -5.61
C LEU A 98 -17.03 -1.15 -6.16
N PRO A 99 -17.54 -0.16 -5.41
CA PRO A 99 -17.36 1.23 -5.76
C PRO A 99 -15.88 1.57 -6.05
N VAL A 100 -15.64 2.54 -6.91
CA VAL A 100 -14.31 2.93 -7.36
C VAL A 100 -13.34 3.17 -6.19
N ASP A 101 -13.85 3.68 -5.09
CA ASP A 101 -13.07 3.92 -3.86
C ASP A 101 -12.57 2.62 -3.20
N PHE A 102 -13.21 1.51 -3.50
CA PHE A 102 -12.82 0.18 -3.00
C PHE A 102 -12.07 -0.67 -4.01
N CYS A 103 -11.93 -0.17 -5.23
CA CYS A 103 -11.14 -0.77 -6.28
C CYS A 103 -9.91 0.11 -6.55
N PRO A 104 -8.96 0.22 -5.63
CA PRO A 104 -7.84 1.14 -5.78
C PRO A 104 -6.93 0.65 -6.91
N VAL A 105 -7.27 1.04 -8.11
CA VAL A 105 -6.38 0.87 -9.26
C VAL A 105 -5.32 1.97 -9.16
N GLY A 106 -4.10 1.57 -8.84
CA GLY A 106 -2.97 2.49 -8.90
C GLY A 106 -2.60 3.23 -7.60
N HIS A 107 -3.21 2.89 -6.47
CA HIS A 107 -2.78 3.45 -5.18
C HIS A 107 -1.51 2.81 -4.62
N TYR A 108 -1.00 1.78 -5.26
CA TYR A 108 0.14 0.99 -4.77
C TYR A 108 1.37 1.09 -5.66
N LEU A 109 1.30 1.87 -6.70
CA LEU A 109 2.43 2.08 -7.59
C LEU A 109 2.67 3.55 -7.85
#